data_a6184533a9a15d1198edea758367ae8c
#
_entry.id   a6184533a9a15d1198edea758367ae8c
#
_cell.length_a   1.000
_cell.length_b   1.000
_cell.length_c   1.000
_cell.angle_alpha   90.00
_cell.angle_beta   90.00
_cell.angle_gamma   90.00
#
_symmetry.space_group_name_H-M   'P 1'
#
loop_
_entity.id
_entity.type
_entity.pdbx_description
1 polymer ?
#
loop_
_entity_poly.entity_id
_entity_poly.type
_entity_poly.pdbx_seq_one_letter_code
_entity_poly.pdbx_strand_id
1 'polypeptide(L)'
;MSGQKSRVRLTAGRVADFSCPPGKSQAFLWDTEATALALRVTPTGRRTYVFESRLNGATIRLNIGTAADWSLDAARTKAQGLKMMVDAGRDPREGGREQHAAQVASKA
;
A
#
# COMPACT_ATOMS: atom_id res chain seq x y z
N MET A 1 15.10 -19.15 1.45
CA MET A 1 13.73 -19.05 1.70
C MET A 1 13.18 -17.68 1.50
N SER A 2 12.73 -17.53 0.46
CA SER A 2 12.19 -16.27 0.18
C SER A 2 10.74 -16.27 0.37
N GLY A 3 10.02 -15.63 0.61
CA GLY A 3 8.61 -15.69 0.72
C GLY A 3 8.06 -15.18 2.02
N GLN A 4 8.90 -15.15 3.04
CA GLN A 4 8.47 -14.55 4.28
C GLN A 4 8.59 -13.03 4.19
N LYS A 5 7.49 -12.35 4.46
CA LYS A 5 7.48 -10.90 4.52
C LYS A 5 7.82 -10.46 5.93
N SER A 6 8.59 -9.38 6.05
CA SER A 6 8.86 -8.79 7.36
C SER A 6 7.58 -8.10 7.84
N ARG A 7 6.94 -8.70 8.83
CA ARG A 7 5.69 -8.16 9.40
C ARG A 7 5.91 -7.71 10.82
N VAL A 8 5.51 -6.47 11.11
CA VAL A 8 5.50 -5.93 12.46
C VAL A 8 4.27 -5.04 12.59
N ARG A 9 3.87 -4.74 13.80
CA ARG A 9 2.86 -3.72 13.98
C ARG A 9 3.49 -2.38 13.64
N LEU A 10 3.03 -1.75 12.59
CA LEU A 10 3.54 -0.44 12.19
C LEU A 10 3.19 0.59 13.27
N THR A 11 4.14 1.45 13.57
CA THR A 11 3.97 2.59 14.46
C THR A 11 4.63 3.79 13.80
N ALA A 12 4.31 4.98 14.28
CA ALA A 12 4.92 6.19 13.75
C ALA A 12 6.44 6.13 13.82
N GLY A 13 6.97 5.59 14.93
CA GLY A 13 8.42 5.44 15.09
C GLY A 13 9.01 4.46 14.10
N ARG A 14 8.36 3.30 13.91
CA ARG A 14 8.85 2.31 12.95
C ARG A 14 8.81 2.83 11.52
N VAL A 15 7.77 3.58 11.18
CA VAL A 15 7.67 4.20 9.85
C VAL A 15 8.81 5.18 9.63
N ALA A 16 9.11 6.01 10.64
CA ALA A 16 10.16 7.01 10.53
C ALA A 16 11.56 6.38 10.47
N ASP A 17 11.76 5.26 11.15
CA ASP A 17 13.08 4.65 11.30
C ASP A 17 13.42 3.61 10.24
N PHE A 18 12.42 3.04 9.57
CA PHE A 18 12.69 2.02 8.57
C PHE A 18 13.39 2.62 7.36
N SER A 19 14.46 2.00 6.93
CA SER A 19 15.25 2.49 5.79
C SER A 19 15.54 1.37 4.82
N CYS A 20 15.88 1.75 3.58
CA CYS A 20 16.23 0.79 2.54
C CYS A 20 17.68 0.36 2.74
N PRO A 21 17.96 -0.95 2.86
CA PRO A 21 19.35 -1.40 2.99
C PRO A 21 20.18 -1.07 1.77
N PRO A 22 21.49 -0.89 1.95
CA PRO A 22 22.39 -0.65 0.82
C PRO A 22 22.29 -1.77 -0.22
N GLY A 23 22.36 -1.42 -1.47
CA GLY A 23 22.32 -2.37 -2.57
C GLY A 23 20.95 -2.77 -3.03
N LYS A 24 19.89 -2.28 -2.37
CA LYS A 24 18.50 -2.55 -2.79
C LYS A 24 17.86 -1.29 -3.34
N SER A 25 16.99 -1.46 -4.31
CA SER A 25 16.24 -0.34 -4.88
C SER A 25 15.03 0.04 -4.04
N GLN A 26 14.56 -0.87 -3.20
CA GLN A 26 13.43 -0.61 -2.30
C GLN A 26 13.37 -1.68 -1.23
N ALA A 27 12.70 -1.38 -0.14
CA ALA A 27 12.45 -2.31 0.93
C ALA A 27 11.01 -2.13 1.43
N PHE A 28 10.42 -3.21 1.93
CA PHE A 28 9.04 -3.23 2.39
C PHE A 28 8.97 -3.68 3.83
N LEU A 29 8.09 -3.05 4.58
CA LEU A 29 7.77 -3.45 5.95
C LEU A 29 6.25 -3.61 6.04
N TRP A 30 5.78 -4.81 6.36
CA TRP A 30 4.36 -5.14 6.32
C TRP A 30 3.73 -4.98 7.70
N ASP A 31 2.47 -4.52 7.70
CA ASP A 31 1.73 -4.31 8.94
C ASP A 31 1.06 -5.61 9.40
N THR A 32 0.98 -5.80 10.71
CA THR A 32 0.25 -6.94 11.28
C THR A 32 -1.23 -6.64 11.50
N GLU A 33 -1.62 -5.37 11.62
CA GLU A 33 -3.02 -5.00 11.80
C GLU A 33 -3.77 -4.96 10.48
N ALA A 34 -3.28 -4.19 9.52
CA ALA A 34 -3.85 -4.18 8.16
C ALA A 34 -2.92 -5.02 7.31
N THR A 35 -3.18 -6.31 7.19
CA THR A 35 -2.23 -7.27 6.62
C THR A 35 -1.88 -7.03 5.17
N ALA A 36 -2.72 -6.28 4.44
CA ALA A 36 -2.44 -5.92 3.05
C ALA A 36 -1.68 -4.60 2.93
N LEU A 37 -1.37 -3.94 4.05
CA LEU A 37 -0.66 -2.67 4.07
C LEU A 37 0.83 -2.88 4.26
N ALA A 38 1.63 -2.18 3.46
CA ALA A 38 3.07 -2.15 3.64
C ALA A 38 3.60 -0.72 3.52
N LEU A 39 4.74 -0.50 4.16
CA LEU A 39 5.54 0.70 3.96
C LEU A 39 6.65 0.37 2.99
N ARG A 40 6.76 1.09 1.88
CA ARG A 40 7.85 0.97 0.93
C ARG A 40 8.81 2.13 1.13
N VAL A 41 10.09 1.82 1.25
CA VAL A 41 11.13 2.82 1.42
C VAL A 41 12.18 2.64 0.33
N THR A 42 12.58 3.73 -0.31
CA THR A 42 13.63 3.75 -1.34
C THR A 42 14.96 4.23 -0.74
N PRO A 43 16.08 4.06 -1.45
CA PRO A 43 17.38 4.52 -0.94
C PRO A 43 17.44 6.03 -0.65
N THR A 44 16.60 6.82 -1.33
CA THR A 44 16.55 8.26 -1.08
C THR A 44 15.74 8.61 0.16
N GLY A 45 15.15 7.60 0.82
CA GLY A 45 14.37 7.83 2.02
C GLY A 45 12.91 8.13 1.78
N ARG A 46 12.44 7.98 0.54
CA ARG A 46 11.03 8.19 0.23
C ARG A 46 10.21 7.05 0.81
N ARG A 47 9.21 7.40 1.60
CA ARG A 47 8.35 6.45 2.29
C ARG A 47 6.95 6.55 1.72
N THR A 48 6.42 5.41 1.24
CA THR A 48 5.12 5.34 0.60
C THR A 48 4.34 4.17 1.19
N TYR A 49 3.09 4.41 1.58
CA TYR A 49 2.20 3.33 1.96
C TYR A 49 1.66 2.68 0.70
N VAL A 50 1.68 1.35 0.67
CA VAL A 50 1.18 0.58 -0.46
C VAL A 50 0.23 -0.50 0.02
N PHE A 51 -0.72 -0.85 -0.85
CA PHE A 51 -1.64 -1.95 -0.64
C PHE A 51 -1.25 -3.07 -1.60
N GLU A 52 -1.22 -4.30 -1.10
CA GLU A 52 -0.98 -5.46 -1.96
C GLU A 52 -1.87 -6.61 -1.51
N SER A 53 -2.54 -7.23 -2.47
CA SER A 53 -3.40 -8.37 -2.22
C SER A 53 -3.45 -9.23 -3.47
N ARG A 54 -4.12 -10.38 -3.39
CA ARG A 54 -4.29 -11.26 -4.54
C ARG A 54 -5.76 -11.37 -4.89
N LEU A 55 -6.03 -11.35 -6.18
CA LEU A 55 -7.38 -11.50 -6.72
C LEU A 55 -7.30 -12.47 -7.90
N ASN A 56 -7.99 -13.60 -7.79
CA ASN A 56 -8.01 -14.62 -8.84
C ASN A 56 -6.60 -15.06 -9.24
N GLY A 57 -5.71 -15.19 -8.27
CA GLY A 57 -4.34 -15.64 -8.52
C GLY A 57 -3.38 -14.55 -8.96
N ALA A 58 -3.85 -13.36 -9.22
CA ALA A 58 -3.01 -12.24 -9.64
C ALA A 58 -2.73 -11.31 -8.47
N THR A 59 -1.53 -10.77 -8.42
CA THR A 59 -1.15 -9.78 -7.39
C THR A 59 -1.63 -8.40 -7.81
N ILE A 60 -2.36 -7.76 -6.91
CA ILE A 60 -2.81 -6.37 -7.07
C ILE A 60 -2.00 -5.51 -6.14
N ARG A 61 -1.37 -4.47 -6.67
CA ARG A 61 -0.60 -3.52 -5.86
C ARG A 61 -1.03 -2.10 -6.21
N LEU A 62 -1.29 -1.30 -5.18
CA LEU A 62 -1.69 0.09 -5.31
C LEU A 62 -0.90 0.96 -4.35
N ASN A 63 -0.47 2.11 -4.82
CA ASN A 63 0.10 3.13 -3.93
C ASN A 63 -1.05 3.84 -3.23
N ILE A 64 -0.98 3.92 -1.90
CA ILE A 64 -1.95 4.68 -1.11
C ILE A 64 -1.52 6.15 -1.08
N GLY A 65 -0.26 6.40 -0.72
CA GLY A 65 0.28 7.74 -0.65
C GLY A 65 1.52 7.79 0.21
N THR A 66 2.20 8.93 0.21
CA THR A 66 3.43 9.08 0.98
C THR A 66 3.14 9.21 2.47
N ALA A 67 4.09 8.78 3.28
CA ALA A 67 3.96 8.89 4.73
C ALA A 67 3.96 10.34 5.21
N ALA A 68 4.40 11.28 4.37
CA ALA A 68 4.32 12.70 4.68
C ALA A 68 2.89 13.21 4.58
N ASP A 69 2.08 12.66 3.68
CA ASP A 69 0.72 13.12 3.42
C ASP A 69 -0.34 12.29 4.14
N TRP A 70 -0.03 11.05 4.50
CA TRP A 70 -0.99 10.12 5.08
C TRP A 70 -0.56 9.73 6.49
N SER A 71 -1.50 9.77 7.43
CA SER A 71 -1.25 9.17 8.73
C SER A 71 -1.30 7.65 8.61
N LEU A 72 -0.68 6.97 9.57
CA LEU A 72 -0.71 5.50 9.60
C LEU A 72 -2.14 4.99 9.74
N ASP A 73 -2.96 5.63 10.59
CA ASP A 73 -4.35 5.22 10.78
C ASP A 73 -5.15 5.38 9.50
N ALA A 74 -4.96 6.47 8.77
CA ALA A 74 -5.64 6.68 7.50
C ALA A 74 -5.20 5.64 6.47
N ALA A 75 -3.91 5.32 6.44
CA ALA A 75 -3.40 4.29 5.53
C ALA A 75 -3.99 2.91 5.85
N ARG A 76 -4.11 2.58 7.14
CA ARG A 76 -4.73 1.32 7.55
C ARG A 76 -6.19 1.26 7.14
N THR A 77 -6.93 2.32 7.35
CA THR A 77 -8.35 2.39 6.96
C THR A 77 -8.49 2.21 5.46
N LYS A 78 -7.64 2.88 4.69
CA LYS A 78 -7.68 2.75 3.22
C LYS A 78 -7.37 1.32 2.78
N ALA A 79 -6.34 0.72 3.35
CA ALA A 79 -5.95 -0.64 3.00
C ALA A 79 -7.05 -1.66 3.35
N GLN A 80 -7.71 -1.48 4.48
CA GLN A 80 -8.81 -2.35 4.89
C GLN A 80 -9.99 -2.23 3.94
N GLY A 81 -10.32 -1.01 3.51
CA GLY A 81 -11.38 -0.80 2.53
C GLY A 81 -11.07 -1.44 1.18
N LEU A 82 -9.83 -1.30 0.72
CA LEU A 82 -9.41 -1.94 -0.53
C LEU A 82 -9.45 -3.46 -0.41
N LYS A 83 -9.07 -4.00 0.75
CA LYS A 83 -9.11 -5.44 0.98
C LYS A 83 -10.54 -5.97 0.93
N MET A 84 -11.49 -5.22 1.45
CA MET A 84 -12.91 -5.60 1.37
C MET A 84 -13.37 -5.70 -0.07
N MET A 85 -12.93 -4.80 -0.94
CA MET A 85 -13.25 -4.87 -2.37
C MET A 85 -12.69 -6.14 -3.01
N VAL A 86 -11.43 -6.46 -2.70
CA VAL A 86 -10.79 -7.67 -3.22
C VAL A 86 -11.51 -8.92 -2.71
N ASP A 87 -11.87 -8.95 -1.44
CA ASP A 87 -12.60 -10.09 -0.85
C ASP A 87 -13.98 -10.27 -1.48
N ALA A 88 -14.56 -9.20 -1.99
CA ALA A 88 -15.82 -9.27 -2.72
C ALA A 88 -15.64 -9.61 -4.21
N GLY A 89 -14.41 -9.90 -4.63
CA GLY A 89 -14.11 -10.25 -6.01
C GLY A 89 -13.94 -9.07 -6.95
N ARG A 90 -13.76 -7.87 -6.40
CA ARG A 90 -13.65 -6.64 -7.19
C ARG A 90 -12.21 -6.15 -7.20
N ASP A 91 -11.75 -5.68 -8.35
CA ASP A 91 -10.43 -5.10 -8.49
C ASP A 91 -10.51 -3.60 -8.15
N PRO A 92 -9.89 -3.16 -7.04
CA PRO A 92 -9.96 -1.74 -6.66
C PRO A 92 -9.27 -0.82 -7.66
N ARG A 93 -8.35 -1.34 -8.48
CA ARG A 93 -7.70 -0.51 -9.50
C ARG A 93 -8.67 -0.13 -10.61
N GLU A 94 -9.57 -1.02 -10.98
CA GLU A 94 -10.57 -0.74 -12.00
C GLU A 94 -11.56 0.31 -11.54
N GLY A 95 -12.02 0.21 -10.30
CA GLY A 95 -12.91 1.20 -9.73
C GLY A 95 -12.28 2.59 -9.73
N GLY A 96 -10.99 2.67 -9.37
CA GLY A 96 -10.27 3.92 -9.39
C GLY A 96 -10.16 4.51 -10.78
N ARG A 97 -9.90 3.68 -11.79
CA ARG A 97 -9.82 4.14 -13.17
C ARG A 97 -11.17 4.64 -13.67
N GLU A 98 -12.24 3.94 -13.36
CA GLU A 98 -13.58 4.35 -13.76
C GLU A 98 -13.95 5.69 -13.15
N GLN A 99 -13.67 5.87 -11.87
CA GLN A 99 -13.94 7.13 -11.19
C GLN A 99 -13.14 8.27 -11.80
N HIS A 100 -11.87 8.01 -12.09
CA HIS A 100 -11.01 9.03 -12.70
C HIS A 100 -11.53 9.41 -14.10
N ALA A 101 -11.89 8.43 -14.91
CA ALA A 101 -12.41 8.68 -16.25
C ALA A 101 -13.71 9.48 -16.19
N ALA A 102 -14.60 9.15 -15.25
CA ALA A 102 -15.84 9.88 -15.08
C ALA A 102 -15.59 11.33 -14.68
N GLN A 103 -14.64 11.57 -13.79
CA GLN A 103 -14.30 12.93 -13.38
C GLN A 103 -13.74 13.74 -14.53
N VAL A 104 -12.88 13.15 -15.33
CA VAL A 104 -12.32 13.82 -16.51
C VAL A 104 -13.43 14.15 -17.49
N ALA A 105 -14.31 13.22 -17.75
CA ALA A 105 -15.42 13.44 -18.69
C ALA A 105 -16.35 14.57 -18.21
N SER A 106 -16.61 14.63 -16.92
CA SER A 106 -17.51 15.65 -16.39
C SER A 106 -16.92 17.06 -16.44
N LYS A 107 -15.60 17.16 -16.51
CA LYS A 107 -14.93 18.46 -16.63
C LYS A 107 -14.81 18.93 -18.08
N ALA A 108 -14.99 18.05 -18.98
CA ALA A 108 -14.93 18.40 -20.39
C ALA A 108 -16.23 19.08 -20.82
#